data_a5c51d27d1c312a44489090a6dd597c2
#
_entry.id   a5c51d27d1c312a44489090a6dd597c2
#
_cell.length_a   1.000
_cell.length_b   1.000
_cell.length_c   1.000
_cell.angle_alpha   90.00
_cell.angle_beta   90.00
_cell.angle_gamma   90.00
#
_symmetry.space_group_name_H-M   'P 1'
#
loop_
_entity.id
_entity.type
_entity.pdbx_description
1 polymer ?
#
loop_
_entity_poly.entity_id
_entity_poly.type
_entity_poly.pdbx_seq_one_letter_code
_entity_poly.pdbx_strand_id
1 'polypeptide(L)'
;MLRAQQQVGRIGPVSVIAIDQDHDTASVSVHYAITFAGDTTPDVVDDQVRMIKHGRSWRLTETAVPVDLTLKSAQRRAAVAGAVIPTGRPLVFPGAVPIAFDAPALQLAGLPGRVVRFAHPTPPLEVTVSAVGQQMVHDAATAALRKCFGSADPDPLCPTPTGGRAVPGTVHGDIDEEIPELTVTVAPDADGRIEVTGKVPVTGSYTVLTFENQPTTKPLKRQELVIRAHASARTPTEIVWDVS
;
A
#
# COMPACT_ATOMS: atom_id res chain seq x y z
N MET A 1 -15.35 -12.63 18.03
CA MET A 1 -14.01 -12.03 18.29
C MET A 1 -12.94 -13.09 18.56
N LEU A 2 -13.03 -13.92 19.58
CA LEU A 2 -11.99 -14.95 19.89
C LEU A 2 -11.65 -15.89 18.71
N ARG A 3 -12.62 -16.29 17.88
CA ARG A 3 -12.36 -17.14 16.70
C ARG A 3 -11.55 -16.46 15.60
N ALA A 4 -11.70 -15.15 15.41
CA ALA A 4 -10.94 -14.40 14.42
C ALA A 4 -9.47 -14.23 14.87
N GLN A 5 -9.23 -14.04 16.16
CA GLN A 5 -7.86 -13.97 16.69
C GLN A 5 -7.10 -15.29 16.56
N GLN A 6 -7.79 -16.43 16.75
CA GLN A 6 -7.17 -17.76 16.59
C GLN A 6 -6.76 -18.08 15.15
N GLN A 7 -7.40 -17.44 14.15
CA GLN A 7 -7.05 -17.61 12.74
C GLN A 7 -5.83 -16.78 12.33
N VAL A 8 -5.49 -15.76 13.10
CA VAL A 8 -4.44 -14.78 12.75
C VAL A 8 -3.13 -15.08 13.45
N GLY A 9 -3.17 -15.51 14.70
CA GLY A 9 -1.98 -15.83 15.46
C GLY A 9 -2.33 -16.51 16.78
N ARG A 10 -1.38 -17.30 17.28
CA ARG A 10 -1.46 -17.93 18.60
C ARG A 10 -0.53 -17.21 19.55
N ILE A 11 -1.06 -16.74 20.66
CA ILE A 11 -0.26 -16.18 21.76
C ILE A 11 0.24 -17.37 22.58
N GLY A 12 1.56 -17.42 22.77
CA GLY A 12 2.22 -18.36 23.67
C GLY A 12 2.02 -18.02 25.14
N PRO A 13 2.64 -18.77 26.05
CA PRO A 13 2.63 -18.45 27.47
C PRO A 13 3.13 -17.03 27.73
N VAL A 14 2.42 -16.30 28.60
CA VAL A 14 2.83 -14.97 29.03
C VAL A 14 3.72 -15.11 30.27
N SER A 15 4.91 -14.55 30.21
CA SER A 15 5.85 -14.49 31.34
C SER A 15 5.87 -13.08 31.91
N VAL A 16 5.79 -12.97 33.24
CA VAL A 16 5.97 -11.71 33.95
C VAL A 16 7.48 -11.51 34.16
N ILE A 17 8.00 -10.40 33.64
CA ILE A 17 9.43 -10.05 33.78
C ILE A 17 9.68 -9.19 35.00
N ALA A 18 8.83 -8.18 35.23
CA ALA A 18 8.95 -7.26 36.32
C ALA A 18 7.57 -6.73 36.76
N ILE A 19 7.49 -6.39 38.05
CA ILE A 19 6.32 -5.74 38.64
C ILE A 19 6.83 -4.51 39.38
N ASP A 20 6.35 -3.36 38.99
CA ASP A 20 6.55 -2.10 39.69
C ASP A 20 5.20 -1.71 40.31
N GLN A 21 5.11 -1.81 41.63
CA GLN A 21 3.88 -1.56 42.36
C GLN A 21 4.03 -0.30 43.22
N ASP A 22 3.07 0.59 43.06
CA ASP A 22 2.90 1.76 43.94
C ASP A 22 1.48 1.75 44.53
N HIS A 23 1.40 1.40 45.82
CA HIS A 23 0.14 1.28 46.61
C HIS A 23 -0.89 0.37 45.89
N ASP A 24 -1.95 0.97 45.36
CA ASP A 24 -3.05 0.29 44.71
C ASP A 24 -2.93 0.26 43.19
N THR A 25 -1.80 0.69 42.63
CA THR A 25 -1.48 0.62 41.22
C THR A 25 -0.25 -0.23 40.98
N ALA A 26 -0.20 -0.90 39.85
CA ALA A 26 0.97 -1.65 39.42
C ALA A 26 1.18 -1.54 37.91
N SER A 27 2.46 -1.52 37.53
CA SER A 27 2.90 -1.68 36.16
C SER A 27 3.60 -3.03 36.02
N VAL A 28 3.10 -3.88 35.19
CA VAL A 28 3.59 -5.26 35.00
C VAL A 28 4.20 -5.38 33.63
N SER A 29 5.51 -5.63 33.56
CA SER A 29 6.22 -5.93 32.31
C SER A 29 6.01 -7.40 31.98
N VAL A 30 5.53 -7.67 30.79
CA VAL A 30 5.22 -9.01 30.30
C VAL A 30 5.96 -9.31 29.01
N HIS A 31 6.30 -10.57 28.84
CA HIS A 31 6.96 -11.12 27.65
C HIS A 31 6.15 -12.29 27.13
N TYR A 32 5.85 -12.30 25.84
CA TYR A 32 5.15 -13.40 25.20
C TYR A 32 5.52 -13.49 23.72
N ALA A 33 5.25 -14.65 23.13
CA ALA A 33 5.47 -14.89 21.71
C ALA A 33 4.13 -14.97 20.98
N ILE A 34 4.10 -14.46 19.76
CA ILE A 34 2.96 -14.61 18.85
C ILE A 34 3.42 -15.34 17.60
N THR A 35 2.77 -16.46 17.28
CA THR A 35 2.99 -17.15 16.00
C THR A 35 1.81 -16.85 15.10
N PHE A 36 2.04 -16.13 14.00
CA PHE A 36 1.01 -15.83 13.02
C PHE A 36 0.71 -17.04 12.13
N ALA A 37 -0.50 -17.10 11.60
CA ALA A 37 -0.89 -18.16 10.69
C ALA A 37 0.00 -18.11 9.42
N GLY A 38 0.66 -19.22 9.13
CA GLY A 38 1.61 -19.33 8.01
C GLY A 38 3.07 -19.03 8.36
N ASP A 39 3.35 -18.47 9.54
CA ASP A 39 4.72 -18.23 9.99
C ASP A 39 5.25 -19.41 10.79
N THR A 40 6.52 -19.75 10.57
CA THR A 40 7.23 -20.81 11.32
C THR A 40 7.99 -20.26 12.52
N THR A 41 8.26 -18.97 12.54
CA THR A 41 9.01 -18.29 13.60
C THR A 41 8.07 -17.39 14.38
N PRO A 42 8.04 -17.49 15.72
CA PRO A 42 7.23 -16.60 16.55
C PRO A 42 7.87 -15.21 16.65
N ASP A 43 7.02 -14.19 16.63
CA ASP A 43 7.41 -12.83 16.99
C ASP A 43 7.40 -12.69 18.51
N VAL A 44 8.47 -12.15 19.07
CA VAL A 44 8.60 -11.86 20.48
C VAL A 44 8.06 -10.48 20.79
N VAL A 45 7.22 -10.40 21.82
CA VAL A 45 6.56 -9.16 22.23
C VAL A 45 6.87 -8.87 23.70
N ASP A 46 7.48 -7.71 23.93
CA ASP A 46 7.58 -7.12 25.26
C ASP A 46 6.51 -6.04 25.39
N ASP A 47 5.72 -6.12 26.45
CA ASP A 47 4.61 -5.18 26.68
C ASP A 47 4.52 -4.80 28.17
N GLN A 48 3.79 -3.75 28.47
CA GLN A 48 3.59 -3.25 29.81
C GLN A 48 2.11 -3.07 30.09
N VAL A 49 1.63 -3.71 31.13
CA VAL A 49 0.21 -3.75 31.50
C VAL A 49 0.01 -2.96 32.80
N ARG A 50 -0.94 -2.03 32.79
CA ARG A 50 -1.31 -1.28 33.98
C ARG A 50 -2.44 -1.97 34.71
N MET A 51 -2.29 -2.09 36.02
CA MET A 51 -3.24 -2.75 36.88
C MET A 51 -3.62 -1.84 38.07
N ILE A 52 -4.84 -2.01 38.52
CA ILE A 52 -5.35 -1.35 39.75
C ILE A 52 -5.92 -2.40 40.70
N LYS A 53 -5.70 -2.19 41.99
CA LYS A 53 -6.20 -3.07 43.05
C LYS A 53 -7.62 -2.69 43.40
N HIS A 54 -8.51 -3.66 43.36
CA HIS A 54 -9.87 -3.56 43.84
C HIS A 54 -10.07 -4.58 44.96
N GLY A 55 -10.03 -4.10 46.21
CA GLY A 55 -10.09 -4.97 47.39
C GLY A 55 -8.89 -5.93 47.42
N ARG A 56 -9.13 -7.24 47.25
CA ARG A 56 -8.07 -8.27 47.21
C ARG A 56 -7.61 -8.67 45.83
N SER A 57 -8.18 -8.10 44.77
CA SER A 57 -7.93 -8.51 43.41
C SER A 57 -7.32 -7.39 42.58
N TRP A 58 -6.37 -7.73 41.71
CA TRP A 58 -5.81 -6.83 40.72
C TRP A 58 -6.62 -6.93 39.43
N ARG A 59 -6.88 -5.79 38.78
CA ARG A 59 -7.58 -5.71 37.50
C ARG A 59 -6.81 -4.84 36.55
N LEU A 60 -6.93 -5.14 35.25
CA LEU A 60 -6.42 -4.27 34.22
C LEU A 60 -7.13 -2.92 34.28
N THR A 61 -6.37 -1.83 34.18
CA THR A 61 -6.94 -0.49 34.05
C THR A 61 -7.59 -0.28 32.71
N GLU A 62 -7.00 -0.91 31.66
CA GLU A 62 -7.47 -0.83 30.30
C GLU A 62 -7.54 -2.24 29.72
N THR A 63 -8.64 -2.58 29.08
CA THR A 63 -8.83 -3.87 28.43
C THR A 63 -8.72 -3.76 26.92
N ALA A 64 -8.71 -2.54 26.36
CA ALA A 64 -8.63 -2.28 24.94
C ALA A 64 -7.79 -1.03 24.67
N VAL A 65 -7.11 -1.00 23.56
CA VAL A 65 -6.21 0.07 23.14
C VAL A 65 -6.78 0.72 21.87
N PRO A 66 -6.76 2.07 21.78
CA PRO A 66 -7.14 2.75 20.56
C PRO A 66 -6.09 2.52 19.48
N VAL A 67 -6.51 2.03 18.33
CA VAL A 67 -5.69 1.95 17.12
C VAL A 67 -6.01 3.15 16.24
N ASP A 68 -5.01 3.95 15.96
CA ASP A 68 -5.18 5.09 15.05
C ASP A 68 -5.22 4.60 13.60
N LEU A 69 -6.42 4.52 13.05
CA LEU A 69 -6.68 4.21 11.65
C LEU A 69 -6.85 5.48 10.81
N THR A 70 -6.31 6.61 11.25
CA THR A 70 -6.32 7.85 10.49
C THR A 70 -5.40 7.68 9.26
N LEU A 71 -5.89 6.87 8.34
CA LEU A 71 -5.38 6.84 6.99
C LEU A 71 -5.72 8.21 6.40
N LYS A 72 -4.75 8.92 5.90
CA LYS A 72 -4.87 10.27 5.34
C LYS A 72 -5.89 10.40 4.20
N SER A 73 -6.61 9.36 3.86
CA SER A 73 -7.63 9.39 2.83
C SER A 73 -8.95 8.80 3.31
N ALA A 74 -10.02 9.59 3.15
CA ALA A 74 -11.39 9.27 3.57
C ALA A 74 -12.00 8.04 2.87
N GLN A 75 -11.37 7.52 1.81
CA GLN A 75 -11.89 6.41 1.01
C GLN A 75 -11.32 5.04 1.39
N ARG A 76 -10.30 4.99 2.26
CA ARG A 76 -9.69 3.74 2.67
C ARG A 76 -10.46 3.16 3.85
N ARG A 77 -11.12 2.05 3.62
CA ARG A 77 -11.78 1.29 4.69
C ARG A 77 -10.81 0.22 5.16
N ALA A 78 -10.43 0.30 6.41
CA ALA A 78 -9.70 -0.79 7.04
C ALA A 78 -10.70 -1.79 7.62
N ALA A 79 -10.40 -3.07 7.47
CA ALA A 79 -11.07 -4.14 8.20
C ALA A 79 -10.19 -4.57 9.36
N VAL A 80 -10.71 -4.51 10.58
CA VAL A 80 -10.05 -5.01 11.78
C VAL A 80 -10.77 -6.29 12.20
N ALA A 81 -10.05 -7.39 12.28
CA ALA A 81 -10.62 -8.71 12.56
C ALA A 81 -11.83 -9.08 11.65
N GLY A 82 -11.77 -8.68 10.39
CA GLY A 82 -12.83 -8.93 9.40
C GLY A 82 -14.03 -7.97 9.47
N ALA A 83 -14.08 -7.06 10.43
CA ALA A 83 -15.11 -6.03 10.49
C ALA A 83 -14.60 -4.74 9.82
N VAL A 84 -15.32 -4.26 8.81
CA VAL A 84 -15.01 -2.97 8.18
C VAL A 84 -15.28 -1.86 9.18
N ILE A 85 -14.25 -1.08 9.47
CA ILE A 85 -14.32 0.03 10.42
C ILE A 85 -14.17 1.32 9.62
N PRO A 86 -15.08 2.29 9.80
CA PRO A 86 -14.87 3.62 9.26
C PRO A 86 -13.61 4.23 9.90
N THR A 87 -12.98 5.16 9.20
CA THR A 87 -11.83 5.91 9.70
C THR A 87 -12.06 6.42 11.10
N GLY A 88 -11.10 6.22 12.00
CA GLY A 88 -11.22 6.62 13.39
C GLY A 88 -10.25 5.89 14.31
N ARG A 89 -10.56 5.89 15.59
CA ARG A 89 -9.77 5.20 16.62
C ARG A 89 -10.57 4.05 17.22
N PRO A 90 -10.70 2.91 16.52
CA PRO A 90 -11.35 1.75 17.10
C PRO A 90 -10.57 1.26 18.32
N LEU A 91 -11.30 0.79 19.32
CA LEU A 91 -10.72 0.10 20.47
C LEU A 91 -10.56 -1.38 20.13
N VAL A 92 -9.35 -1.89 20.24
CA VAL A 92 -9.02 -3.29 20.00
C VAL A 92 -8.36 -3.92 21.23
N PHE A 93 -8.60 -5.21 21.43
CA PHE A 93 -7.88 -5.95 22.45
C PHE A 93 -6.43 -6.12 21.99
N PRO A 94 -5.45 -5.92 22.91
CA PRO A 94 -4.06 -6.18 22.62
C PRO A 94 -3.80 -7.62 22.16
N GLY A 95 -2.79 -7.77 21.33
CA GLY A 95 -2.42 -9.04 20.74
C GLY A 95 -2.34 -8.99 19.21
N ALA A 96 -2.44 -10.16 18.58
CA ALA A 96 -2.47 -10.26 17.12
C ALA A 96 -3.81 -9.76 16.57
N VAL A 97 -3.76 -8.67 15.85
CA VAL A 97 -4.95 -8.06 15.24
C VAL A 97 -4.78 -8.00 13.73
N PRO A 98 -5.61 -8.73 12.97
CA PRO A 98 -5.58 -8.64 11.52
C PRO A 98 -6.16 -7.29 11.10
N ILE A 99 -5.34 -6.47 10.49
CA ILE A 99 -5.78 -5.25 9.84
C ILE A 99 -5.59 -5.44 8.34
N ALA A 100 -6.66 -5.36 7.58
CA ALA A 100 -6.67 -5.48 6.14
C ALA A 100 -7.35 -4.26 5.51
N PHE A 101 -7.04 -3.99 4.25
CA PHE A 101 -7.71 -2.98 3.47
C PHE A 101 -8.75 -3.61 2.55
N ASP A 102 -9.78 -2.87 2.18
CA ASP A 102 -10.74 -3.26 1.14
C ASP A 102 -10.15 -3.15 -0.29
N ALA A 103 -8.93 -2.65 -0.39
CA ALA A 103 -8.18 -2.54 -1.64
C ALA A 103 -7.03 -3.57 -1.66
N PRO A 104 -7.07 -4.60 -2.52
CA PRO A 104 -6.08 -5.68 -2.56
C PRO A 104 -4.68 -5.19 -2.96
N ALA A 105 -4.61 -4.04 -3.63
CA ALA A 105 -3.34 -3.42 -4.00
C ALA A 105 -2.58 -2.80 -2.83
N LEU A 106 -3.19 -2.67 -1.65
CA LEU A 106 -2.60 -2.02 -0.50
C LEU A 106 -2.29 -3.01 0.62
N GLN A 107 -1.22 -2.74 1.36
CA GLN A 107 -0.85 -3.44 2.59
C GLN A 107 -0.32 -2.46 3.63
N LEU A 108 -0.25 -2.92 4.88
CA LEU A 108 0.48 -2.20 5.93
C LEU A 108 1.99 -2.41 5.79
N ALA A 109 2.75 -1.34 5.90
CA ALA A 109 4.20 -1.42 6.00
C ALA A 109 4.60 -1.95 7.38
N GLY A 110 5.36 -3.05 7.37
CA GLY A 110 6.02 -3.60 8.56
C GLY A 110 5.13 -4.39 9.53
N LEU A 111 5.79 -5.01 10.48
CA LEU A 111 5.23 -5.81 11.57
C LEU A 111 4.35 -5.04 12.58
N PRO A 112 4.58 -3.74 12.85
CA PRO A 112 3.80 -3.01 13.85
C PRO A 112 2.28 -3.04 13.64
N GLY A 113 1.80 -3.22 12.40
CA GLY A 113 0.37 -3.32 12.09
C GLY A 113 -0.27 -4.66 12.46
N ARG A 114 0.52 -5.69 12.80
CA ARG A 114 0.00 -7.03 13.17
C ARG A 114 -0.18 -7.21 14.68
N VAL A 115 0.50 -6.40 15.49
CA VAL A 115 0.48 -6.54 16.96
C VAL A 115 0.10 -5.22 17.60
N VAL A 116 -0.97 -5.22 18.36
CA VAL A 116 -1.40 -4.10 19.21
C VAL A 116 -0.92 -4.36 20.63
N ARG A 117 -0.28 -3.36 21.24
CA ARG A 117 0.32 -3.42 22.58
C ARG A 117 -0.34 -2.41 23.52
N PHE A 118 -0.30 -2.69 24.81
CA PHE A 118 -0.80 -1.77 25.84
C PHE A 118 0.13 -0.55 26.04
N ALA A 119 1.44 -0.79 26.08
CA ALA A 119 2.40 0.22 26.51
C ALA A 119 2.77 1.23 25.43
N HIS A 120 2.60 0.87 24.17
CA HIS A 120 2.98 1.73 23.06
C HIS A 120 1.75 2.07 22.24
N PRO A 121 1.43 3.37 22.10
CA PRO A 121 0.44 3.77 21.12
C PRO A 121 0.89 3.18 19.78
N THR A 122 -0.02 2.50 19.10
CA THR A 122 0.26 1.95 17.77
C THR A 122 0.76 3.10 16.92
N PRO A 123 1.98 3.03 16.36
CA PRO A 123 2.47 4.07 15.48
C PRO A 123 1.47 4.25 14.34
N PRO A 124 1.40 5.43 13.73
CA PRO A 124 0.53 5.64 12.60
C PRO A 124 0.81 4.57 11.55
N LEU A 125 -0.23 3.88 11.12
CA LEU A 125 -0.11 2.78 10.19
C LEU A 125 0.32 3.33 8.82
N GLU A 126 1.51 3.01 8.40
CA GLU A 126 1.96 3.31 7.05
C GLU A 126 1.34 2.33 6.06
N VAL A 127 0.78 2.88 5.00
CA VAL A 127 0.18 2.11 3.92
C VAL A 127 1.13 2.10 2.74
N THR A 128 1.44 0.92 2.25
CA THR A 128 2.26 0.72 1.06
C THR A 128 1.50 -0.07 0.00
N VAL A 129 2.00 -0.07 -1.22
CA VAL A 129 1.49 -0.95 -2.27
C VAL A 129 1.97 -2.37 -1.97
N SER A 130 1.05 -3.33 -1.99
CA SER A 130 1.39 -4.75 -1.82
C SER A 130 2.17 -5.29 -3.02
N ALA A 131 2.89 -6.40 -2.87
CA ALA A 131 3.58 -7.04 -4.00
C ALA A 131 2.60 -7.41 -5.13
N VAL A 132 1.40 -7.88 -4.77
CA VAL A 132 0.32 -8.15 -5.75
C VAL A 132 -0.13 -6.85 -6.42
N GLY A 133 -0.29 -5.77 -5.65
CA GLY A 133 -0.64 -4.46 -6.18
C GLY A 133 0.41 -3.90 -7.12
N GLN A 134 1.69 -4.04 -6.78
CA GLN A 134 2.79 -3.64 -7.66
C GLN A 134 2.74 -4.37 -8.99
N GLN A 135 2.55 -5.69 -8.96
CA GLN A 135 2.45 -6.48 -10.17
C GLN A 135 1.23 -6.09 -11.01
N MET A 136 0.06 -5.95 -10.39
CA MET A 136 -1.17 -5.54 -11.10
C MET A 136 -1.01 -4.18 -11.80
N VAL A 137 -0.43 -3.21 -11.11
CA VAL A 137 -0.21 -1.86 -11.66
C VAL A 137 0.85 -1.87 -12.76
N HIS A 138 1.92 -2.64 -12.57
CA HIS A 138 2.97 -2.81 -13.59
C HIS A 138 2.40 -3.42 -14.88
N ASP A 139 1.64 -4.50 -14.77
CA ASP A 139 1.03 -5.17 -15.93
C ASP A 139 0.03 -4.26 -16.63
N ALA A 140 -0.77 -3.51 -15.87
CA ALA A 140 -1.73 -2.57 -16.40
C ALA A 140 -1.05 -1.39 -17.12
N ALA A 141 0.02 -0.83 -16.54
CA ALA A 141 0.79 0.25 -17.15
C ALA A 141 1.46 -0.22 -18.45
N THR A 142 2.01 -1.42 -18.45
CA THR A 142 2.58 -2.06 -19.64
C THR A 142 1.55 -2.25 -20.74
N ALA A 143 0.38 -2.77 -20.41
CA ALA A 143 -0.72 -2.96 -21.37
C ALA A 143 -1.24 -1.62 -21.90
N ALA A 144 -1.36 -0.61 -21.05
CA ALA A 144 -1.78 0.73 -21.46
C ALA A 144 -0.76 1.39 -22.40
N LEU A 145 0.55 1.26 -22.13
CA LEU A 145 1.60 1.75 -23.02
C LEU A 145 1.57 1.06 -24.38
N ARG A 146 1.45 -0.26 -24.40
CA ARG A 146 1.34 -1.01 -25.68
C ARG A 146 0.13 -0.57 -26.49
N LYS A 147 -1.00 -0.30 -25.82
CA LYS A 147 -2.18 0.25 -26.48
C LYS A 147 -1.93 1.64 -27.06
N CYS A 148 -1.23 2.52 -26.32
CA CYS A 148 -0.86 3.86 -26.78
C CYS A 148 -0.04 3.83 -28.08
N PHE A 149 0.90 2.92 -28.20
CA PHE A 149 1.81 2.84 -29.35
C PHE A 149 1.31 1.93 -30.46
N GLY A 150 0.39 1.02 -30.19
CA GLY A 150 -0.18 0.09 -31.19
C GLY A 150 -1.52 0.52 -31.78
N SER A 151 -2.15 1.57 -31.25
CA SER A 151 -3.46 2.03 -31.69
C SER A 151 -3.35 3.08 -32.80
N ALA A 152 -4.22 2.98 -33.81
CA ALA A 152 -4.39 4.02 -34.84
C ALA A 152 -5.08 5.27 -34.27
N ASP A 153 -5.80 5.13 -33.16
CA ASP A 153 -6.47 6.22 -32.44
C ASP A 153 -6.11 6.13 -30.94
N PRO A 154 -4.89 6.55 -30.58
CA PRO A 154 -4.44 6.50 -29.19
C PRO A 154 -5.19 7.51 -28.34
N ASP A 155 -5.31 7.21 -27.06
CA ASP A 155 -5.79 8.15 -26.06
C ASP A 155 -4.96 9.45 -26.14
N PRO A 156 -5.59 10.64 -26.23
CA PRO A 156 -4.89 11.93 -26.28
C PRO A 156 -3.98 12.18 -25.06
N LEU A 157 -4.20 11.48 -23.95
CA LEU A 157 -3.36 11.54 -22.76
C LEU A 157 -2.16 10.60 -22.78
N CYS A 158 -2.04 9.78 -23.84
CA CYS A 158 -0.90 8.87 -23.99
C CYS A 158 0.43 9.63 -23.96
N PRO A 159 1.43 9.12 -23.21
CA PRO A 159 2.74 9.73 -23.19
C PRO A 159 3.37 9.66 -24.59
N THR A 160 3.90 10.78 -25.07
CA THR A 160 4.50 10.86 -26.41
C THR A 160 6.00 11.12 -26.34
N PRO A 161 6.83 10.31 -27.02
CA PRO A 161 8.28 10.51 -27.00
C PRO A 161 8.72 11.74 -27.82
N THR A 162 7.81 12.37 -28.54
CA THR A 162 8.12 13.42 -29.52
C THR A 162 7.88 14.84 -29.00
N GLY A 163 7.44 15.00 -27.75
CA GLY A 163 7.16 16.32 -27.16
C GLY A 163 6.12 17.12 -27.94
N GLY A 164 5.10 16.47 -28.48
CA GLY A 164 4.01 17.13 -29.23
C GLY A 164 4.35 17.48 -30.69
N ARG A 165 5.49 17.06 -31.23
CA ARG A 165 5.88 17.33 -32.63
C ARG A 165 5.28 16.36 -33.64
N ALA A 166 4.80 15.21 -33.19
CA ALA A 166 4.18 14.23 -34.07
C ALA A 166 2.73 14.62 -34.38
N VAL A 167 2.29 14.25 -35.58
CA VAL A 167 0.87 14.29 -35.91
C VAL A 167 0.14 13.30 -34.98
N PRO A 168 -0.93 13.71 -34.32
CA PRO A 168 -1.68 12.81 -33.43
C PRO A 168 -2.05 11.49 -34.11
N GLY A 169 -1.94 10.37 -33.39
CA GLY A 169 -2.27 9.04 -33.95
C GLY A 169 -1.23 8.43 -34.87
N THR A 170 -0.08 9.09 -35.12
CA THR A 170 0.94 8.57 -36.06
C THR A 170 2.20 8.04 -35.38
N VAL A 171 2.23 8.05 -34.06
CA VAL A 171 3.34 7.46 -33.31
C VAL A 171 3.11 5.95 -33.21
N HIS A 172 3.94 5.20 -33.92
CA HIS A 172 3.96 3.74 -33.87
C HIS A 172 5.27 3.35 -33.20
N GLY A 173 5.17 2.69 -32.03
CA GLY A 173 6.33 2.31 -31.26
C GLY A 173 6.29 0.87 -30.83
N ASP A 174 7.47 0.27 -30.79
CA ASP A 174 7.70 -0.98 -30.07
C ASP A 174 8.35 -0.65 -28.74
N ILE A 175 7.80 -1.22 -27.72
CA ILE A 175 8.37 -1.20 -26.37
C ILE A 175 9.15 -2.49 -26.24
N ASP A 176 10.41 -2.40 -25.81
CA ASP A 176 11.23 -3.58 -25.50
C ASP A 176 10.44 -4.53 -24.58
N GLU A 177 10.59 -5.85 -24.78
CA GLU A 177 9.83 -6.87 -24.03
C GLU A 177 10.03 -6.76 -22.52
N GLU A 178 11.20 -6.33 -22.09
CA GLU A 178 11.49 -5.99 -20.70
C GLU A 178 11.29 -4.48 -20.49
N ILE A 179 10.14 -4.12 -19.94
CA ILE A 179 9.96 -2.77 -19.40
C ILE A 179 10.81 -2.67 -18.14
N PRO A 180 11.72 -1.67 -18.06
CA PRO A 180 12.50 -1.47 -16.84
C PRO A 180 11.60 -1.26 -15.64
N GLU A 181 12.13 -1.53 -14.48
CA GLU A 181 11.45 -1.42 -13.19
C GLU A 181 10.66 -0.11 -13.08
N LEU A 182 9.34 -0.21 -13.07
CA LEU A 182 8.48 0.94 -12.79
C LEU A 182 8.45 1.17 -11.28
N THR A 183 8.69 2.40 -10.87
CA THR A 183 8.50 2.78 -9.48
C THR A 183 7.02 2.98 -9.20
N VAL A 184 6.48 2.17 -8.30
CA VAL A 184 5.08 2.21 -7.89
C VAL A 184 4.99 2.62 -6.43
N THR A 185 4.37 3.75 -6.14
CA THR A 185 4.26 4.30 -4.79
C THR A 185 2.82 4.70 -4.47
N VAL A 186 2.49 4.74 -3.19
CA VAL A 186 1.21 5.31 -2.74
C VAL A 186 1.37 6.82 -2.64
N ALA A 187 0.56 7.58 -3.37
CA ALA A 187 0.56 9.02 -3.28
C ALA A 187 0.20 9.48 -1.85
N PRO A 188 1.00 10.34 -1.22
CA PRO A 188 0.84 10.73 0.19
C PRO A 188 -0.50 11.40 0.49
N ASP A 189 -1.08 12.11 -0.47
CA ASP A 189 -2.22 13.02 -0.27
C ASP A 189 -3.49 12.61 -1.02
N ALA A 190 -3.42 11.55 -1.82
CA ALA A 190 -4.54 11.17 -2.67
C ALA A 190 -5.34 9.99 -2.12
N ASP A 191 -6.62 9.98 -2.40
CA ASP A 191 -7.64 9.03 -1.94
C ASP A 191 -7.44 7.57 -2.42
N GLY A 192 -6.32 6.95 -2.02
CA GLY A 192 -5.94 5.61 -2.49
C GLY A 192 -5.30 5.62 -3.87
N ARG A 193 -4.77 6.76 -4.30
CA ARG A 193 -4.02 6.91 -5.54
C ARG A 193 -2.68 6.20 -5.43
N ILE A 194 -2.37 5.41 -6.45
CA ILE A 194 -1.07 4.76 -6.63
C ILE A 194 -0.37 5.48 -7.77
N GLU A 195 0.78 6.07 -7.49
CA GLU A 195 1.59 6.74 -8.52
C GLU A 195 2.50 5.73 -9.21
N VAL A 196 2.63 5.90 -10.51
CA VAL A 196 3.49 5.11 -11.39
C VAL A 196 4.42 6.06 -12.11
N THR A 197 5.71 5.88 -11.90
CA THR A 197 6.74 6.67 -12.60
C THR A 197 7.80 5.73 -13.14
N GLY A 198 8.41 6.10 -14.25
CA GLY A 198 9.49 5.31 -14.81
C GLY A 198 10.01 5.86 -16.12
N LYS A 199 11.01 5.17 -16.64
CA LYS A 199 11.59 5.43 -17.96
C LYS A 199 11.45 4.18 -18.80
N VAL A 200 10.86 4.32 -19.95
CA VAL A 200 10.60 3.20 -20.86
C VAL A 200 11.33 3.45 -22.19
N PRO A 201 12.22 2.54 -22.62
CA PRO A 201 12.85 2.65 -23.91
C PRO A 201 11.81 2.36 -25.00
N VAL A 202 11.67 3.28 -25.95
CA VAL A 202 10.75 3.17 -27.09
C VAL A 202 11.52 3.33 -28.37
N THR A 203 11.23 2.46 -29.34
CA THR A 203 11.70 2.56 -30.74
C THR A 203 10.49 2.60 -31.67
N GLY A 204 10.66 3.04 -32.92
CA GLY A 204 9.54 3.02 -33.88
C GLY A 204 9.61 4.11 -34.92
N SER A 205 8.45 4.71 -35.23
CA SER A 205 8.34 5.79 -36.19
C SER A 205 7.20 6.76 -35.81
N TYR A 206 7.28 7.97 -36.33
CA TYR A 206 6.24 8.98 -36.20
C TYR A 206 6.19 9.88 -37.41
N THR A 207 5.05 10.49 -37.66
CA THR A 207 4.86 11.42 -38.77
C THR A 207 4.89 12.86 -38.27
N VAL A 208 5.60 13.73 -39.01
CA VAL A 208 5.59 15.17 -38.81
C VAL A 208 5.10 15.86 -40.05
N LEU A 209 4.51 17.05 -39.89
CA LEU A 209 4.24 17.91 -41.02
C LEU A 209 5.48 18.76 -41.35
N THR A 210 5.87 18.80 -42.62
CA THR A 210 6.90 19.72 -43.09
C THR A 210 6.36 21.15 -43.17
N PHE A 211 7.23 22.13 -43.50
CA PHE A 211 6.80 23.52 -43.71
C PHE A 211 5.77 23.67 -44.85
N GLU A 212 5.75 22.71 -45.76
CA GLU A 212 4.81 22.66 -46.88
C GLU A 212 3.52 21.86 -46.52
N ASN A 213 3.28 21.58 -45.22
CA ASN A 213 2.18 20.76 -44.73
C ASN A 213 2.15 19.32 -45.29
N GLN A 214 3.27 18.82 -45.77
CA GLN A 214 3.34 17.44 -46.24
C GLN A 214 3.73 16.47 -45.12
N PRO A 215 3.03 15.36 -44.95
CA PRO A 215 3.36 14.37 -43.94
C PRO A 215 4.66 13.65 -44.30
N THR A 216 5.59 13.61 -43.36
CA THR A 216 6.86 12.90 -43.51
C THR A 216 7.06 11.98 -42.32
N THR A 217 7.26 10.69 -42.56
CA THR A 217 7.55 9.70 -41.54
C THR A 217 9.02 9.75 -41.16
N LYS A 218 9.29 9.86 -39.85
CA LYS A 218 10.62 9.83 -39.28
C LYS A 218 10.82 8.64 -38.37
N PRO A 219 12.01 8.01 -38.38
CA PRO A 219 12.30 6.95 -37.45
C PRO A 219 12.43 7.53 -36.02
N LEU A 220 11.83 6.83 -35.07
CA LEU A 220 12.05 7.04 -33.67
C LEU A 220 13.21 6.14 -33.23
N LYS A 221 14.39 6.72 -33.10
CA LYS A 221 15.54 6.01 -32.53
C LYS A 221 15.26 5.69 -31.06
N ARG A 222 15.90 4.63 -30.54
CA ARG A 222 15.76 4.28 -29.13
C ARG A 222 15.86 5.50 -28.24
N GLN A 223 14.74 5.85 -27.62
CA GLN A 223 14.59 7.03 -26.77
C GLN A 223 13.95 6.60 -25.46
N GLU A 224 14.43 7.14 -24.35
CA GLU A 224 13.79 6.98 -23.05
C GLU A 224 12.57 7.89 -22.95
N LEU A 225 11.42 7.27 -22.80
CA LEU A 225 10.16 7.95 -22.50
C LEU A 225 9.98 8.00 -20.99
N VAL A 226 9.91 9.20 -20.44
CA VAL A 226 9.54 9.39 -19.03
C VAL A 226 8.03 9.28 -18.93
N ILE A 227 7.56 8.32 -18.16
CA ILE A 227 6.13 8.13 -17.92
C ILE A 227 5.77 8.61 -16.53
N ARG A 228 4.56 9.18 -16.45
CA ARG A 228 3.88 9.49 -15.21
C ARG A 228 2.43 9.12 -15.37
N ALA A 229 1.94 8.33 -14.44
CA ALA A 229 0.57 7.86 -14.44
C ALA A 229 0.12 7.61 -13.01
N HIS A 230 -1.17 7.40 -12.87
CA HIS A 230 -1.73 6.94 -11.61
C HIS A 230 -2.83 5.90 -11.84
N ALA A 231 -3.06 5.10 -10.81
CA ALA A 231 -4.16 4.16 -10.73
C ALA A 231 -4.89 4.32 -9.39
N SER A 232 -6.13 3.89 -9.33
CA SER A 232 -6.83 3.75 -8.05
C SER A 232 -6.43 2.44 -7.37
N ALA A 233 -6.20 2.45 -6.06
CA ALA A 233 -5.96 1.23 -5.31
C ALA A 233 -7.12 0.21 -5.38
N ARG A 234 -8.34 0.67 -5.71
CA ARG A 234 -9.52 -0.18 -5.91
C ARG A 234 -9.60 -0.78 -7.29
N THR A 235 -9.17 -0.03 -8.30
CA THR A 235 -9.11 -0.44 -9.70
C THR A 235 -7.68 -0.28 -10.22
N PRO A 236 -6.72 -1.07 -9.71
CA PRO A 236 -5.29 -0.89 -10.02
C PRO A 236 -4.96 -1.21 -11.49
N THR A 237 -5.92 -1.75 -12.23
CA THR A 237 -5.81 -2.05 -13.65
C THR A 237 -6.22 -0.89 -14.57
N GLU A 238 -6.79 0.18 -14.02
CA GLU A 238 -7.17 1.38 -14.75
C GLU A 238 -6.07 2.43 -14.61
N ILE A 239 -5.25 2.57 -15.64
CA ILE A 239 -4.15 3.54 -15.70
C ILE A 239 -4.64 4.84 -16.30
N VAL A 240 -4.39 5.93 -15.60
CA VAL A 240 -4.64 7.30 -16.07
C VAL A 240 -3.30 8.00 -16.24
N TRP A 241 -3.00 8.47 -17.44
CA TRP A 241 -1.77 9.20 -17.73
C TRP A 241 -1.84 10.62 -17.18
N ASP A 242 -0.78 11.05 -16.53
CA ASP A 242 -0.66 12.44 -16.10
C ASP A 242 -0.12 13.27 -17.27
N VAL A 243 -0.80 14.37 -17.58
CA VAL A 243 -0.38 15.29 -18.63
C VAL A 243 0.93 15.95 -18.20
N SER A 244 1.97 15.78 -19.00
CA SER A 244 3.30 16.37 -18.81
C SER A 244 3.42 17.72 -19.53
#